data_4a7577ede8e1ea05e48f90df33fceea2
#
_entry.id   4a7577ede8e1ea05e48f90df33fceea2
#
_cell.length_a   1.000
_cell.length_b   1.000
_cell.length_c   1.000
_cell.angle_alpha   90.00
_cell.angle_beta   90.00
_cell.angle_gamma   90.00
#
_symmetry.space_group_name_H-M   'P 1'
#
loop_
_entity.id
_entity.type
_entity.pdbx_description
1 polymer ?
#
loop_
_entity_poly.entity_id
_entity_poly.type
_entity_poly.pdbx_seq_one_letter_code
_entity_poly.pdbx_strand_id
1 'polypeptide(L)'
;MVAAIRPAAAALGLLLAGAALAQTGAPAEEPAYEPDQSEPPVIVTEGIEAVRGTGALLRGLDKVTGRSTDIPLGIGEASRFGRLEVRLGECRYPAGNPASDAYAQLVISDLVRRQVVFSGWMIASSPALSALDDARYDIWVVTCES
;
A
#
# COMPACT_ATOMS: atom_id res chain seq x y z
N MET A 1 -9.21 49.52 61.99
CA MET A 1 -8.44 49.87 63.15
C MET A 1 -7.13 49.10 63.09
N VAL A 2 -6.04 49.84 63.11
CA VAL A 2 -4.69 49.57 63.63
C VAL A 2 -3.89 48.49 62.82
N ALA A 3 -3.05 48.82 61.93
CA ALA A 3 -1.72 49.48 62.03
C ALA A 3 -0.60 48.55 62.56
N ALA A 4 0.38 48.47 61.71
CA ALA A 4 1.84 48.62 61.99
C ALA A 4 2.59 47.28 62.11
N ILE A 5 3.72 47.08 61.61
CA ILE A 5 5.01 47.73 61.45
C ILE A 5 5.99 46.70 60.89
N ARG A 6 6.86 47.16 60.00
CA ARG A 6 8.06 46.45 59.46
C ARG A 6 9.13 46.34 60.58
N PRO A 7 10.13 45.46 60.45
CA PRO A 7 11.35 45.97 59.87
C PRO A 7 12.13 45.03 58.91
N ALA A 8 12.99 45.68 58.19
CA ALA A 8 13.97 45.16 57.27
C ALA A 8 15.10 44.41 57.99
N ALA A 9 15.63 43.39 57.37
CA ALA A 9 16.99 42.90 57.61
C ALA A 9 17.65 42.59 56.29
N ALA A 10 18.62 43.36 55.95
CA ALA A 10 19.56 43.17 54.89
C ALA A 10 20.50 41.98 55.21
N ALA A 11 20.64 41.04 54.33
CA ALA A 11 21.70 40.07 54.37
C ALA A 11 22.40 40.04 53.00
N LEU A 12 23.61 40.51 53.06
CA LEU A 12 24.67 40.50 52.03
C LEU A 12 25.04 39.05 51.73
N GLY A 13 24.90 38.57 50.52
CA GLY A 13 25.23 37.19 50.10
C GLY A 13 25.93 37.16 48.76
N LEU A 14 27.15 37.01 48.84
CA LEU A 14 28.25 36.58 47.98
C LEU A 14 27.85 36.15 46.54
N LEU A 15 28.31 36.92 45.55
CA LEU A 15 28.37 36.57 44.15
C LEU A 15 29.47 35.51 43.92
N LEU A 16 29.10 34.27 43.72
CA LEU A 16 29.95 33.24 43.13
C LEU A 16 29.76 33.27 41.62
N ALA A 17 30.69 33.89 40.92
CA ALA A 17 30.81 33.80 39.48
C ALA A 17 31.25 32.38 39.10
N GLY A 18 30.30 31.53 38.76
CA GLY A 18 30.56 30.24 38.12
C GLY A 18 30.95 30.46 36.65
N ALA A 19 32.23 30.26 36.32
CA ALA A 19 32.67 30.20 34.94
C ALA A 19 32.07 28.98 34.26
N ALA A 20 31.09 29.19 33.41
CA ALA A 20 30.58 28.15 32.51
C ALA A 20 31.65 27.90 31.44
N LEU A 21 32.35 26.77 31.55
CA LEU A 21 33.19 26.25 30.48
C LEU A 21 32.21 25.80 29.35
N ALA A 22 32.11 26.62 28.33
CA ALA A 22 31.48 26.22 27.08
C ALA A 22 32.33 25.10 26.46
N GLN A 23 31.87 23.86 26.59
CA GLN A 23 32.39 22.76 25.78
C GLN A 23 31.87 22.97 24.36
N THR A 24 32.74 23.52 23.51
CA THR A 24 32.57 23.44 22.06
C THR A 24 32.72 21.98 21.66
N GLY A 25 31.62 21.23 21.69
CA GLY A 25 31.55 19.94 21.03
C GLY A 25 31.77 20.17 19.55
N ALA A 26 32.91 19.69 19.05
CA ALA A 26 33.12 19.60 17.62
C ALA A 26 31.92 18.82 17.00
N PRO A 27 31.36 19.27 15.87
CA PRO A 27 30.37 18.47 15.18
C PRO A 27 31.02 17.12 14.86
N ALA A 28 30.37 16.04 15.31
CA ALA A 28 30.73 14.69 14.85
C ALA A 28 30.55 14.71 13.32
N GLU A 29 31.67 14.58 12.59
CA GLU A 29 31.61 14.29 11.16
C GLU A 29 30.87 12.98 11.01
N GLU A 30 29.62 13.05 10.57
CA GLU A 30 28.93 11.89 10.02
C GLU A 30 29.83 11.34 8.91
N PRO A 31 30.08 10.00 8.91
CA PRO A 31 30.86 9.44 7.83
C PRO A 31 30.10 9.76 6.54
N ALA A 32 30.73 10.51 5.65
CA ALA A 32 30.21 10.78 4.33
C ALA A 32 29.93 9.43 3.68
N TYR A 33 28.66 9.18 3.38
CA TYR A 33 28.28 8.03 2.57
C TYR A 33 28.89 8.20 1.19
N GLU A 34 30.03 7.55 0.97
CA GLU A 34 30.56 7.39 -0.38
C GLU A 34 29.66 6.35 -1.07
N PRO A 35 28.88 6.75 -2.09
CA PRO A 35 28.12 5.76 -2.86
C PRO A 35 29.14 4.82 -3.50
N ASP A 36 29.06 3.56 -3.14
CA ASP A 36 29.81 2.48 -3.78
C ASP A 36 29.51 2.56 -5.28
N GLN A 37 30.53 2.97 -6.07
CA GLN A 37 30.44 3.02 -7.54
C GLN A 37 30.65 1.65 -8.17
N SER A 38 30.52 0.58 -7.43
CA SER A 38 30.31 -0.74 -8.00
C SER A 38 29.03 -0.65 -8.84
N GLU A 39 29.15 -0.85 -10.12
CA GLU A 39 27.99 -0.94 -11.03
C GLU A 39 26.95 -1.83 -10.36
N PRO A 40 25.68 -1.37 -10.26
CA PRO A 40 24.65 -2.20 -9.68
C PRO A 40 24.63 -3.53 -10.45
N PRO A 41 24.53 -4.66 -9.74
CA PRO A 41 24.47 -5.95 -10.41
C PRO A 41 23.36 -5.85 -11.46
N VAL A 42 23.70 -6.10 -12.72
CA VAL A 42 22.71 -6.22 -13.78
C VAL A 42 21.85 -7.41 -13.38
N ILE A 43 20.74 -7.14 -12.72
CA ILE A 43 19.73 -8.14 -12.47
C ILE A 43 19.15 -8.43 -13.85
N VAL A 44 19.69 -9.46 -14.51
CA VAL A 44 19.03 -10.07 -15.65
C VAL A 44 17.78 -10.72 -15.08
N THR A 45 16.71 -9.94 -14.98
CA THR A 45 15.39 -10.48 -14.76
C THR A 45 15.06 -11.21 -16.07
N GLU A 46 15.26 -12.53 -16.08
CA GLU A 46 14.61 -13.36 -17.09
C GLU A 46 13.13 -13.06 -16.92
N GLY A 47 12.61 -12.23 -17.83
CA GLY A 47 11.21 -11.84 -17.81
C GLY A 47 10.38 -13.11 -17.91
N ILE A 48 9.52 -13.36 -16.91
CA ILE A 48 8.55 -14.45 -17.00
C ILE A 48 7.71 -14.15 -18.24
N GLU A 49 7.87 -14.96 -19.27
CA GLU A 49 7.05 -14.84 -20.48
C GLU A 49 5.61 -15.11 -20.10
N ALA A 50 4.74 -14.13 -20.33
CA ALA A 50 3.32 -14.22 -20.02
C ALA A 50 2.51 -14.40 -21.28
N VAL A 51 1.64 -15.41 -21.26
CA VAL A 51 0.71 -15.74 -22.34
C VAL A 51 -0.65 -15.12 -22.06
N ARG A 52 -1.35 -14.70 -23.11
CA ARG A 52 -2.73 -14.21 -22.99
C ARG A 52 -3.70 -15.37 -22.90
N GLY A 53 -4.59 -15.30 -21.93
CA GLY A 53 -5.73 -16.18 -21.80
C GLY A 53 -6.93 -15.71 -22.60
N THR A 54 -7.94 -16.57 -22.72
CA THR A 54 -9.23 -16.30 -23.37
C THR A 54 -10.25 -15.71 -22.40
N GLY A 55 -10.04 -15.89 -21.09
CA GLY A 55 -10.91 -15.44 -20.03
C GLY A 55 -10.23 -15.51 -18.68
N ALA A 56 -11.02 -15.28 -17.63
CA ALA A 56 -10.62 -15.40 -16.25
C ALA A 56 -11.75 -15.95 -15.38
N LEU A 57 -11.38 -16.71 -14.35
CA LEU A 57 -12.25 -17.01 -13.24
C LEU A 57 -11.90 -16.02 -12.12
N LEU A 58 -12.86 -15.19 -11.76
CA LEU A 58 -12.78 -14.31 -10.61
C LEU A 58 -13.60 -14.88 -9.46
N ARG A 59 -13.32 -14.40 -8.25
CA ARG A 59 -14.15 -14.69 -7.07
C ARG A 59 -14.56 -13.40 -6.40
N GLY A 60 -15.85 -13.27 -6.13
CA GLY A 60 -16.44 -12.17 -5.37
C GLY A 60 -16.86 -12.64 -3.99
N LEU A 61 -16.62 -11.82 -2.97
CA LEU A 61 -17.05 -12.02 -1.59
C LEU A 61 -17.97 -10.87 -1.15
N ASP A 62 -19.16 -11.20 -0.68
CA ASP A 62 -20.00 -10.28 0.09
C ASP A 62 -19.59 -10.39 1.58
N LYS A 63 -18.83 -9.40 2.07
CA LYS A 63 -18.30 -9.38 3.44
C LYS A 63 -19.38 -9.32 4.52
N VAL A 64 -20.58 -8.86 4.19
CA VAL A 64 -21.71 -8.78 5.13
C VAL A 64 -22.35 -10.15 5.34
N THR A 65 -22.50 -10.92 4.27
CA THR A 65 -23.14 -12.24 4.33
C THR A 65 -22.17 -13.41 4.44
N GLY A 66 -20.86 -13.15 4.17
CA GLY A 66 -19.81 -14.16 4.10
C GLY A 66 -19.92 -15.06 2.86
N ARG A 67 -20.81 -14.73 1.89
CA ARG A 67 -21.03 -15.54 0.69
C ARG A 67 -19.98 -15.21 -0.37
N SER A 68 -19.30 -16.22 -0.87
CA SER A 68 -18.45 -16.13 -2.04
C SER A 68 -19.14 -16.69 -3.29
N THR A 69 -18.83 -16.13 -4.46
CA THR A 69 -19.41 -16.50 -5.75
C THR A 69 -18.32 -16.46 -6.80
N ASP A 70 -18.23 -17.49 -7.62
CA ASP A 70 -17.33 -17.53 -8.75
C ASP A 70 -17.93 -16.77 -9.94
N ILE A 71 -17.12 -15.96 -10.60
CA ILE A 71 -17.51 -15.06 -11.68
C ILE A 71 -16.62 -15.37 -12.89
N PRO A 72 -17.04 -16.29 -13.78
CA PRO A 72 -16.33 -16.52 -15.04
C PRO A 72 -16.59 -15.36 -16.01
N LEU A 73 -15.53 -14.89 -16.68
CA LEU A 73 -15.60 -13.81 -17.67
C LEU A 73 -14.67 -14.10 -18.85
N GLY A 74 -15.19 -14.01 -20.06
CA GLY A 74 -14.38 -13.88 -21.27
C GLY A 74 -13.74 -12.49 -21.40
N ILE A 75 -12.70 -12.39 -22.22
CA ILE A 75 -12.05 -11.10 -22.50
C ILE A 75 -13.06 -10.09 -23.06
N GLY A 76 -13.12 -8.91 -22.48
CA GLY A 76 -14.06 -7.84 -22.84
C GLY A 76 -15.47 -7.99 -22.22
N GLU A 77 -15.78 -9.12 -21.59
CA GLU A 77 -17.06 -9.33 -20.94
C GLU A 77 -17.19 -8.62 -19.60
N ALA A 78 -18.43 -8.41 -19.19
CA ALA A 78 -18.76 -7.85 -17.88
C ALA A 78 -19.85 -8.65 -17.21
N SER A 79 -19.77 -8.77 -15.89
CA SER A 79 -20.79 -9.41 -15.04
C SER A 79 -21.12 -8.56 -13.83
N ARG A 80 -22.31 -8.76 -13.28
CA ARG A 80 -22.75 -8.08 -12.07
C ARG A 80 -22.46 -8.92 -10.83
N PHE A 81 -21.90 -8.25 -9.81
CA PHE A 81 -21.75 -8.80 -8.48
C PHE A 81 -22.28 -7.79 -7.45
N GLY A 82 -23.47 -8.05 -6.92
CA GLY A 82 -24.18 -7.10 -6.08
C GLY A 82 -24.47 -5.78 -6.81
N ARG A 83 -23.97 -4.67 -6.28
CA ARG A 83 -24.07 -3.36 -6.94
C ARG A 83 -22.89 -3.04 -7.87
N LEU A 84 -21.93 -3.95 -7.95
CA LEU A 84 -20.75 -3.76 -8.79
C LEU A 84 -20.96 -4.39 -10.17
N GLU A 85 -20.38 -3.76 -11.20
CA GLU A 85 -20.15 -4.34 -12.50
C GLU A 85 -18.66 -4.58 -12.66
N VAL A 86 -18.27 -5.80 -12.95
CA VAL A 86 -16.87 -6.23 -13.12
C VAL A 86 -16.66 -6.54 -14.59
N ARG A 87 -15.73 -5.85 -15.23
CA ARG A 87 -15.33 -6.06 -16.62
C ARG A 87 -13.90 -6.59 -16.68
N LEU A 88 -13.71 -7.66 -17.43
CA LEU A 88 -12.39 -8.22 -17.74
C LEU A 88 -11.85 -7.57 -19.01
N GLY A 89 -10.71 -6.89 -18.92
CA GLY A 89 -10.00 -6.35 -20.06
C GLY A 89 -9.06 -7.36 -20.68
N GLU A 90 -8.22 -7.98 -19.86
CA GLU A 90 -7.21 -8.95 -20.28
C GLU A 90 -6.91 -9.93 -19.13
N CYS A 91 -6.53 -11.17 -19.46
CA CYS A 91 -5.94 -12.10 -18.51
C CYS A 91 -4.64 -12.67 -19.06
N ARG A 92 -3.60 -12.74 -18.24
CA ARG A 92 -2.29 -13.32 -18.59
C ARG A 92 -1.85 -14.32 -17.54
N TYR A 93 -1.10 -15.32 -17.96
CA TYR A 93 -0.52 -16.33 -17.07
C TYR A 93 0.90 -16.69 -17.52
N PRO A 94 1.77 -17.22 -16.63
CA PRO A 94 3.12 -17.62 -16.98
C PRO A 94 3.15 -18.74 -18.03
N ALA A 95 3.91 -18.57 -19.12
CA ALA A 95 3.98 -19.53 -20.22
C ALA A 95 4.45 -20.92 -19.78
N GLY A 96 5.41 -20.98 -18.86
CA GLY A 96 5.98 -22.25 -18.38
C GLY A 96 5.08 -23.04 -17.43
N ASN A 97 4.15 -22.38 -16.73
CA ASN A 97 3.22 -23.01 -15.80
C ASN A 97 1.93 -22.18 -15.65
N PRO A 98 0.91 -22.45 -16.46
CA PRO A 98 -0.35 -21.68 -16.46
C PRO A 98 -1.08 -21.68 -15.12
N ALA A 99 -0.84 -22.70 -14.28
CA ALA A 99 -1.48 -22.82 -12.97
C ALA A 99 -0.71 -22.10 -11.84
N SER A 100 0.46 -21.53 -12.12
CA SER A 100 1.30 -20.93 -11.07
C SER A 100 0.80 -19.54 -10.64
N ASP A 101 0.24 -18.76 -11.55
CA ASP A 101 -0.27 -17.42 -11.26
C ASP A 101 -1.24 -16.94 -12.36
N ALA A 102 -2.00 -15.89 -12.06
CA ALA A 102 -2.86 -15.22 -13.03
C ALA A 102 -2.83 -13.70 -12.80
N TYR A 103 -2.80 -12.97 -13.90
CA TYR A 103 -2.80 -11.51 -13.94
C TYR A 103 -4.03 -11.04 -14.72
N ALA A 104 -5.03 -10.49 -14.04
CA ALA A 104 -6.26 -10.02 -14.67
C ALA A 104 -6.34 -8.50 -14.66
N GLN A 105 -6.54 -7.89 -15.82
CA GLN A 105 -6.85 -6.48 -15.95
C GLN A 105 -8.35 -6.29 -15.79
N LEU A 106 -8.75 -5.59 -14.73
CA LEU A 106 -10.14 -5.37 -14.38
C LEU A 106 -10.51 -3.90 -14.34
N VAL A 107 -11.75 -3.62 -14.73
CA VAL A 107 -12.43 -2.37 -14.43
C VAL A 107 -13.68 -2.72 -13.65
N ILE A 108 -13.81 -2.16 -12.44
CA ILE A 108 -14.96 -2.38 -11.55
C ILE A 108 -15.66 -1.05 -11.34
N SER A 109 -16.95 -1.03 -11.63
CA SER A 109 -17.79 0.15 -11.49
C SER A 109 -18.89 -0.09 -10.44
N ASP A 110 -19.12 0.88 -9.57
CA ASP A 110 -20.29 0.91 -8.69
C ASP A 110 -21.47 1.49 -9.46
N LEU A 111 -22.46 0.66 -9.73
CA LEU A 111 -23.64 1.03 -10.54
C LEU A 111 -24.58 2.00 -9.82
N VAL A 112 -24.55 2.01 -8.47
CA VAL A 112 -25.36 2.92 -7.67
C VAL A 112 -24.72 4.31 -7.64
N ARG A 113 -23.40 4.36 -7.38
CA ARG A 113 -22.64 5.60 -7.34
C ARG A 113 -22.27 6.12 -8.73
N ARG A 114 -22.40 5.29 -9.77
CA ARG A 114 -22.04 5.58 -11.17
C ARG A 114 -20.58 6.01 -11.32
N GLN A 115 -19.69 5.32 -10.65
CA GLN A 115 -18.25 5.61 -10.69
C GLN A 115 -17.42 4.34 -10.80
N VAL A 116 -16.24 4.46 -11.42
CA VAL A 116 -15.23 3.41 -11.39
C VAL A 116 -14.60 3.40 -10.00
N VAL A 117 -14.63 2.24 -9.36
CA VAL A 117 -14.07 2.02 -8.02
C VAL A 117 -12.75 1.25 -8.04
N PHE A 118 -12.44 0.61 -9.16
CA PHE A 118 -11.16 -0.04 -9.40
C PHE A 118 -10.85 -0.05 -10.90
N SER A 119 -9.59 0.19 -11.25
CA SER A 119 -9.08 0.03 -12.62
C SER A 119 -7.60 -0.34 -12.54
N GLY A 120 -7.25 -1.57 -12.92
CA GLY A 120 -5.87 -2.03 -12.83
C GLY A 120 -5.72 -3.54 -12.97
N TRP A 121 -4.53 -4.02 -12.66
CA TRP A 121 -4.18 -5.43 -12.66
C TRP A 121 -4.31 -6.04 -11.27
N MET A 122 -4.97 -7.18 -11.18
CA MET A 122 -4.98 -8.04 -10.00
C MET A 122 -4.12 -9.27 -10.23
N ILE A 123 -3.44 -9.72 -9.18
CA ILE A 123 -2.50 -10.85 -9.21
C ILE A 123 -3.04 -11.95 -8.29
N ALA A 124 -3.21 -13.16 -8.82
CA ALA A 124 -3.81 -14.26 -8.05
C ALA A 124 -2.98 -14.67 -6.84
N SER A 125 -1.65 -14.75 -6.99
CA SER A 125 -0.74 -15.08 -5.90
C SER A 125 -0.59 -13.99 -4.84
N SER A 126 -1.00 -12.75 -5.15
CA SER A 126 -0.81 -11.59 -4.28
C SER A 126 -1.99 -10.62 -4.34
N PRO A 127 -3.20 -11.05 -3.96
CA PRO A 127 -4.41 -10.24 -4.11
C PRO A 127 -4.37 -8.93 -3.31
N ALA A 128 -3.62 -8.87 -2.22
CA ALA A 128 -3.50 -7.68 -1.39
C ALA A 128 -2.69 -6.54 -2.04
N LEU A 129 -1.88 -6.81 -3.06
CA LEU A 129 -1.10 -5.77 -3.74
C LEU A 129 -1.96 -4.82 -4.57
N SER A 130 -3.13 -5.28 -5.04
CA SER A 130 -4.03 -4.52 -5.88
C SER A 130 -5.48 -4.91 -5.55
N ALA A 131 -5.89 -4.62 -4.32
CA ALA A 131 -7.21 -4.99 -3.80
C ALA A 131 -8.28 -3.96 -4.17
N LEU A 132 -9.53 -4.42 -4.27
CA LEU A 132 -10.68 -3.53 -4.33
C LEU A 132 -10.90 -2.88 -2.96
N ASP A 133 -10.91 -1.55 -2.93
CA ASP A 133 -11.28 -0.79 -1.72
C ASP A 133 -12.80 -0.55 -1.69
N ASP A 134 -13.54 -1.54 -1.19
CA ASP A 134 -14.98 -1.45 -0.96
C ASP A 134 -15.36 -2.02 0.41
N ALA A 135 -16.24 -1.34 1.12
CA ALA A 135 -16.63 -1.72 2.48
C ALA A 135 -17.40 -3.06 2.54
N ARG A 136 -18.12 -3.41 1.49
CA ARG A 136 -19.01 -4.58 1.46
C ARG A 136 -18.48 -5.71 0.58
N TYR A 137 -17.91 -5.38 -0.57
CA TYR A 137 -17.53 -6.39 -1.54
C TYR A 137 -16.01 -6.49 -1.65
N ASP A 138 -15.55 -7.69 -1.94
CA ASP A 138 -14.20 -7.96 -2.34
C ASP A 138 -14.21 -8.80 -3.62
N ILE A 139 -13.23 -8.59 -4.50
CA ILE A 139 -13.12 -9.29 -5.78
C ILE A 139 -11.64 -9.56 -6.03
N TRP A 140 -11.31 -10.76 -6.46
CA TRP A 140 -9.95 -11.11 -6.88
C TRP A 140 -9.96 -12.14 -8.01
N VAL A 141 -8.85 -12.20 -8.73
CA VAL A 141 -8.63 -13.21 -9.76
C VAL A 141 -8.21 -14.53 -9.13
N VAL A 142 -8.72 -15.63 -9.64
CA VAL A 142 -8.37 -17.00 -9.22
C VAL A 142 -7.43 -17.62 -10.26
N THR A 143 -7.82 -17.60 -11.54
CA THR A 143 -7.05 -18.17 -12.64
C THR A 143 -7.42 -17.50 -13.96
N CYS A 144 -6.53 -17.59 -14.95
CA CYS A 144 -6.90 -17.34 -16.34
C CYS A 144 -7.39 -18.62 -17.03
N GLU A 145 -8.26 -18.46 -17.98
CA GLU A 145 -8.67 -19.51 -18.93
C GLU A 145 -7.79 -19.47 -20.17
N SER A 146 -7.37 -20.62 -20.66
CA SER A 146 -6.50 -20.79 -21.85
C SER A 146 -7.26 -21.06 -23.12
#